data_1e91340dbb5db6f6464c800f4010a3f7
#
_entry.id   1e91340dbb5db6f6464c800f4010a3f7
#
_cell.length_a   1.000
_cell.length_b   1.000
_cell.length_c   1.000
_cell.angle_alpha   90.00
_cell.angle_beta   90.00
_cell.angle_gamma   90.00
#
_symmetry.space_group_name_H-M   'P 1'
#
loop_
_entity.id
_entity.type
_entity.pdbx_description
1 polymer ?
#
loop_
_entity_poly.entity_id
_entity_poly.type
_entity_poly.pdbx_seq_one_letter_code
_entity_poly.pdbx_strand_id
1 'polypeptide(L)'
;MWFGAAAPLGLLGDGLRRRAGVARIVAQTHGHEVGWAMLPGARGLLHRIGRYADVVTYLTGFQRERLAPVIPGADAKLRRLVPGVDVDAYRPDVDGSAVRAEYGLADRPVVVCVSRLVPRKGQDVLIRAMPEIRRRVPDAALLVVSGGPYRDQLRNLARETGVERDVVFTGVVPWEALPAHYAAGDVYAMPCRTRRGGLDVEGLGIVYLEASATGLPVVAGDSGGAPDAVREGETGFVVSGRDVPAVADRVATLLADPGLAAKMGAAGRAWVETEWRWDLQADRMHTLLSP
;
A
#
# COMPACT_ATOMS: atom_id res chain seq x y z
N MET A 1 23.89 -11.69 -10.24
CA MET A 1 22.67 -11.61 -11.09
C MET A 1 21.47 -11.26 -10.24
N TRP A 2 20.70 -10.30 -10.65
CA TRP A 2 19.46 -9.90 -10.01
C TRP A 2 18.28 -10.11 -10.97
N PHE A 3 17.27 -10.86 -10.51
CA PHE A 3 15.97 -10.98 -11.19
C PHE A 3 15.01 -10.01 -10.51
N GLY A 4 14.68 -8.91 -11.18
CA GLY A 4 13.72 -7.89 -10.69
C GLY A 4 12.28 -8.44 -10.53
N ALA A 5 12.01 -9.67 -10.99
CA ALA A 5 10.80 -10.44 -10.67
C ALA A 5 11.21 -11.90 -10.45
N ALA A 6 11.01 -12.43 -9.24
CA ALA A 6 11.38 -13.81 -8.92
C ALA A 6 10.63 -14.80 -9.81
N ALA A 7 9.33 -14.63 -9.94
CA ALA A 7 8.50 -15.46 -10.81
C ALA A 7 8.02 -14.63 -12.02
N PRO A 8 8.21 -15.11 -13.26
CA PRO A 8 8.84 -16.40 -13.66
C PRO A 8 10.35 -16.30 -13.93
N LEU A 9 10.97 -15.11 -13.93
CA LEU A 9 12.34 -14.89 -14.42
C LEU A 9 13.39 -15.72 -13.68
N GLY A 10 13.21 -15.94 -12.38
CA GLY A 10 14.12 -16.76 -11.56
C GLY A 10 14.29 -18.20 -12.03
N LEU A 11 13.39 -18.72 -12.88
CA LEU A 11 13.53 -20.05 -13.50
C LEU A 11 14.76 -20.16 -14.41
N LEU A 12 15.28 -19.03 -14.91
CA LEU A 12 16.51 -18.97 -15.71
C LEU A 12 17.78 -19.16 -14.88
N GLY A 13 17.69 -19.04 -13.55
CA GLY A 13 18.84 -19.01 -12.63
C GLY A 13 19.75 -20.21 -12.76
N ASP A 14 19.18 -21.42 -12.83
CA ASP A 14 19.93 -22.66 -13.00
C ASP A 14 20.77 -22.69 -14.31
N GLY A 15 20.13 -22.30 -15.42
CA GLY A 15 20.81 -22.22 -16.71
C GLY A 15 21.93 -21.20 -16.75
N LEU A 16 21.71 -20.02 -16.14
CA LEU A 16 22.72 -18.97 -16.05
C LEU A 16 23.90 -19.36 -15.14
N ARG A 17 23.63 -20.04 -14.04
CA ARG A 17 24.67 -20.55 -13.15
C ARG A 17 25.58 -21.54 -13.88
N ARG A 18 25.02 -22.51 -14.60
CA ARG A 18 25.79 -23.54 -15.31
C ARG A 18 26.49 -23.04 -16.58
N ARG A 19 25.83 -22.16 -17.36
CA ARG A 19 26.33 -21.77 -18.69
C ARG A 19 27.11 -20.47 -18.70
N ALA A 20 26.83 -19.56 -17.77
CA ALA A 20 27.43 -18.23 -17.70
C ALA A 20 28.23 -17.98 -16.41
N GLY A 21 28.43 -19.00 -15.56
CA GLY A 21 29.25 -18.89 -14.36
C GLY A 21 28.72 -17.88 -13.32
N VAL A 22 27.40 -17.63 -13.29
CA VAL A 22 26.80 -16.68 -12.34
C VAL A 22 26.98 -17.19 -10.91
N ALA A 23 27.82 -16.50 -10.14
CA ALA A 23 28.17 -16.90 -8.77
C ALA A 23 27.03 -16.66 -7.79
N ARG A 24 26.30 -15.53 -7.89
CA ARG A 24 25.25 -15.15 -6.95
C ARG A 24 23.97 -14.75 -7.67
N ILE A 25 22.84 -15.25 -7.17
CA ILE A 25 21.48 -15.00 -7.72
C ILE A 25 20.59 -14.45 -6.62
N VAL A 26 20.05 -13.23 -6.83
CA VAL A 26 19.02 -12.62 -6.01
C VAL A 26 17.71 -12.61 -6.79
N ALA A 27 16.65 -13.20 -6.26
CA ALA A 27 15.32 -13.25 -6.86
C ALA A 27 14.35 -12.35 -6.05
N GLN A 28 13.95 -11.22 -6.64
CA GLN A 28 13.07 -10.26 -5.97
C GLN A 28 11.61 -10.61 -6.15
N THR A 29 10.84 -10.64 -5.05
CA THR A 29 9.39 -10.83 -5.08
C THR A 29 8.64 -9.52 -4.88
N HIS A 30 7.40 -9.45 -5.39
CA HIS A 30 6.56 -8.25 -5.38
C HIS A 30 5.16 -8.47 -4.80
N GLY A 31 4.89 -9.64 -4.21
CA GLY A 31 3.61 -9.98 -3.61
C GLY A 31 2.76 -10.97 -4.42
N HIS A 32 2.83 -10.96 -5.75
CA HIS A 32 2.08 -11.91 -6.57
C HIS A 32 2.54 -13.37 -6.42
N GLU A 33 3.76 -13.58 -5.93
CA GLU A 33 4.32 -14.90 -5.63
C GLU A 33 3.58 -15.62 -4.50
N VAL A 34 2.82 -14.91 -3.67
CA VAL A 34 1.88 -15.50 -2.71
C VAL A 34 0.86 -16.39 -3.43
N GLY A 35 0.32 -15.92 -4.55
CA GLY A 35 -0.56 -16.73 -5.39
C GLY A 35 0.15 -17.97 -5.96
N TRP A 36 1.41 -17.85 -6.35
CA TRP A 36 2.22 -18.98 -6.80
C TRP A 36 2.45 -20.01 -5.70
N ALA A 37 2.67 -19.57 -4.45
CA ALA A 37 2.84 -20.45 -3.31
C ALA A 37 1.57 -21.27 -2.98
N MET A 38 0.39 -20.76 -3.36
CA MET A 38 -0.92 -21.38 -3.08
C MET A 38 -1.36 -22.40 -4.16
N LEU A 39 -0.89 -22.24 -5.40
CA LEU A 39 -1.32 -23.06 -6.53
C LEU A 39 -0.32 -24.22 -6.76
N PRO A 40 -0.74 -25.50 -6.77
CA PRO A 40 0.18 -26.64 -6.77
C PRO A 40 1.27 -26.62 -7.87
N GLY A 41 0.92 -26.37 -9.13
CA GLY A 41 1.88 -26.29 -10.23
C GLY A 41 2.84 -25.12 -10.10
N ALA A 42 2.32 -23.92 -9.81
CA ALA A 42 3.11 -22.70 -9.62
C ALA A 42 4.01 -22.80 -8.37
N ARG A 43 3.52 -23.47 -7.30
CA ARG A 43 4.31 -23.77 -6.10
C ARG A 43 5.58 -24.56 -6.43
N GLY A 44 5.48 -25.59 -7.32
CA GLY A 44 6.64 -26.36 -7.77
C GLY A 44 7.67 -25.49 -8.53
N LEU A 45 7.20 -24.55 -9.36
CA LEU A 45 8.08 -23.60 -10.05
C LEU A 45 8.75 -22.64 -9.08
N LEU A 46 8.01 -22.11 -8.09
CA LEU A 46 8.55 -21.25 -7.06
C LEU A 46 9.59 -21.97 -6.18
N HIS A 47 9.32 -23.23 -5.82
CA HIS A 47 10.30 -24.09 -5.14
C HIS A 47 11.59 -24.24 -5.97
N ARG A 48 11.47 -24.47 -7.28
CA ARG A 48 12.63 -24.54 -8.19
C ARG A 48 13.43 -23.24 -8.22
N ILE A 49 12.77 -22.08 -8.27
CA ILE A 49 13.43 -20.76 -8.17
C ILE A 49 14.23 -20.69 -6.86
N GLY A 50 13.60 -21.03 -5.72
CA GLY A 50 14.24 -21.01 -4.40
C GLY A 50 15.43 -21.96 -4.27
N ARG A 51 15.46 -23.08 -5.02
CA ARG A 51 16.63 -23.99 -5.04
C ARG A 51 17.87 -23.32 -5.61
N TYR A 52 17.73 -22.51 -6.66
CA TYR A 52 18.86 -21.90 -7.38
C TYR A 52 19.20 -20.49 -6.93
N ALA A 53 18.26 -19.79 -6.32
CA ALA A 53 18.52 -18.48 -5.75
C ALA A 53 19.34 -18.59 -4.44
N ASP A 54 20.31 -17.72 -4.28
CA ASP A 54 21.04 -17.55 -3.01
C ASP A 54 20.23 -16.69 -2.04
N VAL A 55 19.49 -15.72 -2.59
CA VAL A 55 18.57 -14.85 -1.85
C VAL A 55 17.24 -14.79 -2.59
N VAL A 56 16.16 -14.92 -1.84
CA VAL A 56 14.80 -14.59 -2.29
C VAL A 56 14.28 -13.47 -1.38
N THR A 57 13.89 -12.34 -1.98
CA THR A 57 13.42 -11.24 -1.15
C THR A 57 11.93 -11.38 -0.83
N TYR A 58 11.48 -10.70 0.21
CA TYR A 58 10.06 -10.54 0.55
C TYR A 58 9.79 -9.11 1.01
N LEU A 59 8.54 -8.64 0.87
CA LEU A 59 8.14 -7.29 1.27
C LEU A 59 7.69 -7.25 2.73
N THR A 60 6.86 -8.21 3.17
CA THR A 60 6.10 -8.18 4.42
C THR A 60 6.16 -9.50 5.18
N GLY A 61 5.87 -9.47 6.47
CA GLY A 61 5.74 -10.66 7.31
C GLY A 61 4.74 -11.66 6.73
N PHE A 62 3.58 -11.17 6.28
CA PHE A 62 2.58 -11.97 5.59
C PHE A 62 3.12 -12.73 4.38
N GLN A 63 3.96 -12.08 3.57
CA GLN A 63 4.57 -12.72 2.41
C GLN A 63 5.63 -13.73 2.83
N ARG A 64 6.48 -13.41 3.81
CA ARG A 64 7.49 -14.31 4.35
C ARG A 64 6.87 -15.63 4.84
N GLU A 65 5.80 -15.57 5.61
CA GLU A 65 5.10 -16.75 6.14
C GLU A 65 4.61 -17.68 5.04
N ARG A 66 4.17 -17.14 3.90
CA ARG A 66 3.68 -17.93 2.77
C ARG A 66 4.78 -18.46 1.86
N LEU A 67 5.89 -17.76 1.76
CA LEU A 67 7.05 -18.18 0.96
C LEU A 67 7.91 -19.21 1.70
N ALA A 68 8.07 -19.08 3.01
CA ALA A 68 8.95 -19.95 3.80
C ALA A 68 8.69 -21.46 3.62
N PRO A 69 7.44 -21.96 3.58
CA PRO A 69 7.18 -23.38 3.34
C PRO A 69 7.48 -23.87 1.92
N VAL A 70 7.81 -22.95 1.00
CA VAL A 70 8.02 -23.25 -0.43
C VAL A 70 9.48 -23.10 -0.83
N ILE A 71 10.20 -22.18 -0.19
CA ILE A 71 11.60 -21.86 -0.50
C ILE A 71 12.54 -22.77 0.29
N PRO A 72 13.34 -23.64 -0.34
CA PRO A 72 14.29 -24.49 0.35
C PRO A 72 15.37 -23.66 1.07
N GLY A 73 15.58 -23.92 2.36
CA GLY A 73 16.51 -23.16 3.19
C GLY A 73 16.03 -21.74 3.45
N ALA A 74 14.73 -21.54 3.62
CA ALA A 74 14.07 -20.24 3.75
C ALA A 74 14.76 -19.30 4.76
N ASP A 75 15.12 -19.79 5.95
CA ASP A 75 15.74 -18.96 7.00
C ASP A 75 17.08 -18.35 6.57
N ALA A 76 17.85 -19.09 5.78
CA ALA A 76 19.11 -18.60 5.23
C ALA A 76 18.95 -17.73 3.99
N LYS A 77 17.85 -17.87 3.24
CA LYS A 77 17.67 -17.26 1.92
C LYS A 77 16.68 -16.11 1.89
N LEU A 78 15.63 -16.13 2.73
CA LEU A 78 14.63 -15.08 2.74
C LEU A 78 15.18 -13.80 3.40
N ARG A 79 15.18 -12.71 2.66
CA ARG A 79 15.62 -11.38 3.12
C ARG A 79 14.58 -10.34 2.82
N ARG A 80 14.32 -9.46 3.79
CA ARG A 80 13.39 -8.35 3.58
C ARG A 80 14.03 -7.31 2.67
N LEU A 81 13.32 -6.97 1.60
CA LEU A 81 13.65 -5.88 0.71
C LEU A 81 12.34 -5.26 0.21
N VAL A 82 12.13 -4.01 0.51
CA VAL A 82 10.91 -3.25 0.20
C VAL A 82 11.19 -2.15 -0.83
N PRO A 83 10.18 -1.63 -1.54
CA PRO A 83 10.36 -0.40 -2.31
C PRO A 83 10.63 0.77 -1.36
N GLY A 84 11.40 1.74 -1.83
CA GLY A 84 11.57 3.00 -1.13
C GLY A 84 10.42 3.97 -1.39
N VAL A 85 10.34 5.02 -0.56
CA VAL A 85 9.48 6.19 -0.76
C VAL A 85 10.36 7.38 -1.11
N ASP A 86 9.91 8.19 -2.04
CA ASP A 86 10.52 9.48 -2.36
C ASP A 86 10.07 10.51 -1.31
N VAL A 87 10.86 10.65 -0.25
CA VAL A 87 10.56 11.56 0.86
C VAL A 87 10.75 13.04 0.53
N ASP A 88 11.37 13.33 -0.61
CA ASP A 88 11.56 14.71 -1.10
C ASP A 88 10.36 15.14 -1.95
N ALA A 89 9.72 14.21 -2.66
CA ALA A 89 8.48 14.46 -3.38
C ALA A 89 7.26 14.43 -2.43
N TYR A 90 7.17 13.42 -1.55
CA TYR A 90 6.11 13.27 -0.56
C TYR A 90 6.57 13.85 0.78
N ARG A 91 6.13 15.07 1.10
CA ARG A 91 6.55 15.79 2.31
C ARG A 91 5.44 16.68 2.86
N PRO A 92 5.44 17.03 4.16
CA PRO A 92 4.34 17.74 4.81
C PRO A 92 4.11 19.19 4.33
N ASP A 93 5.12 19.83 3.73
CA ASP A 93 5.08 21.19 3.21
C ASP A 93 4.71 21.28 1.71
N VAL A 94 4.27 20.18 1.10
CA VAL A 94 3.67 20.21 -0.24
C VAL A 94 2.33 20.94 -0.17
N ASP A 95 2.14 21.89 -1.08
CA ASP A 95 0.88 22.67 -1.16
C ASP A 95 -0.21 21.87 -1.90
N GLY A 96 -1.28 21.54 -1.19
CA GLY A 96 -2.50 20.91 -1.72
C GLY A 96 -3.62 21.89 -2.08
N SER A 97 -3.42 23.20 -1.89
CA SER A 97 -4.46 24.23 -2.03
C SER A 97 -5.07 24.28 -3.45
N ALA A 98 -4.23 24.13 -4.47
CA ALA A 98 -4.71 24.11 -5.87
C ALA A 98 -5.62 22.92 -6.13
N VAL A 99 -5.30 21.73 -5.58
CA VAL A 99 -6.16 20.54 -5.66
C VAL A 99 -7.47 20.75 -4.92
N ARG A 100 -7.44 21.33 -3.72
CA ARG A 100 -8.65 21.68 -2.96
C ARG A 100 -9.53 22.64 -3.73
N ALA A 101 -8.95 23.66 -4.36
CA ALA A 101 -9.68 24.63 -5.18
C ALA A 101 -10.31 23.98 -6.42
N GLU A 102 -9.54 23.17 -7.14
CA GLU A 102 -10.01 22.46 -8.38
C GLU A 102 -11.22 21.59 -8.09
N TYR A 103 -11.22 20.87 -6.96
CA TYR A 103 -12.28 19.93 -6.61
C TYR A 103 -13.34 20.48 -5.64
N GLY A 104 -13.34 21.79 -5.36
CA GLY A 104 -14.34 22.44 -4.50
C GLY A 104 -14.31 21.94 -3.06
N LEU A 105 -13.13 21.56 -2.56
CA LEU A 105 -12.95 21.02 -1.21
C LEU A 105 -12.75 22.13 -0.16
N ALA A 106 -12.24 23.31 -0.58
CA ALA A 106 -12.02 24.47 0.30
C ALA A 106 -11.44 24.09 1.67
N ASP A 107 -12.08 24.52 2.75
CA ASP A 107 -11.65 24.22 4.13
C ASP A 107 -12.30 22.96 4.73
N ARG A 108 -12.96 22.16 3.91
CA ARG A 108 -13.60 20.90 4.33
C ARG A 108 -12.56 19.92 4.89
N PRO A 109 -12.88 19.16 5.96
CA PRO A 109 -12.08 17.98 6.34
C PRO A 109 -12.10 16.93 5.23
N VAL A 110 -10.92 16.49 4.77
CA VAL A 110 -10.79 15.62 3.58
C VAL A 110 -10.15 14.28 3.95
N VAL A 111 -10.89 13.22 3.65
CA VAL A 111 -10.31 11.86 3.56
C VAL A 111 -9.77 11.67 2.15
N VAL A 112 -8.50 11.39 1.99
CA VAL A 112 -7.90 11.07 0.69
C VAL A 112 -7.66 9.57 0.55
N CYS A 113 -8.02 9.02 -0.62
CA CYS A 113 -7.78 7.62 -0.99
C CYS A 113 -7.11 7.57 -2.37
N VAL A 114 -5.82 7.33 -2.40
CA VAL A 114 -5.03 7.19 -3.62
C VAL A 114 -4.83 5.72 -3.91
N SER A 115 -5.54 5.18 -4.89
CA SER A 115 -5.36 3.79 -5.31
C SER A 115 -6.14 3.46 -6.58
N ARG A 116 -5.69 2.50 -7.36
CA ARG A 116 -6.46 1.98 -8.50
C ARG A 116 -7.86 1.53 -8.05
N LEU A 117 -8.90 1.92 -8.78
CA LEU A 117 -10.28 1.58 -8.43
C LEU A 117 -10.58 0.11 -8.76
N VAL A 118 -10.37 -0.74 -7.77
CA VAL A 118 -10.67 -2.18 -7.81
C VAL A 118 -11.24 -2.63 -6.46
N PRO A 119 -12.13 -3.65 -6.43
CA PRO A 119 -12.88 -4.01 -5.22
C PRO A 119 -12.04 -4.36 -3.99
N ARG A 120 -10.79 -4.82 -4.14
CA ARG A 120 -9.94 -5.15 -2.98
C ARG A 120 -9.43 -3.92 -2.23
N LYS A 121 -9.42 -2.73 -2.87
CA LYS A 121 -8.90 -1.48 -2.29
C LYS A 121 -9.85 -0.81 -1.29
N GLY A 122 -11.13 -1.21 -1.25
CA GLY A 122 -12.07 -0.81 -0.21
C GLY A 122 -12.68 0.57 -0.36
N GLN A 123 -12.60 1.22 -1.53
CA GLN A 123 -13.25 2.52 -1.77
C GLN A 123 -14.77 2.44 -1.51
N ASP A 124 -15.40 1.31 -1.81
CA ASP A 124 -16.82 1.07 -1.52
C ASP A 124 -17.13 1.06 -0.01
N VAL A 125 -16.21 0.59 0.81
CA VAL A 125 -16.34 0.62 2.28
C VAL A 125 -16.22 2.07 2.77
N LEU A 126 -15.29 2.87 2.23
CA LEU A 126 -15.19 4.31 2.55
C LEU A 126 -16.48 5.05 2.19
N ILE A 127 -17.02 4.83 0.98
CA ILE A 127 -18.27 5.47 0.56
C ILE A 127 -19.43 5.09 1.50
N ARG A 128 -19.55 3.82 1.89
CA ARG A 128 -20.55 3.37 2.86
C ARG A 128 -20.32 3.94 4.27
N ALA A 129 -19.09 4.27 4.63
CA ALA A 129 -18.75 4.88 5.91
C ALA A 129 -19.04 6.40 5.94
N MET A 130 -19.08 7.07 4.79
CA MET A 130 -19.27 8.52 4.71
C MET A 130 -20.52 9.06 5.42
N PRO A 131 -21.69 8.44 5.36
CA PRO A 131 -22.86 8.91 6.11
C PRO A 131 -22.60 9.01 7.63
N GLU A 132 -21.93 8.01 8.22
CA GLU A 132 -21.59 8.01 9.64
C GLU A 132 -20.42 8.96 9.95
N ILE A 133 -19.41 9.05 9.08
CA ILE A 133 -18.32 10.04 9.20
C ILE A 133 -18.93 11.45 9.24
N ARG A 134 -19.84 11.78 8.33
CA ARG A 134 -20.47 13.09 8.24
C ARG A 134 -21.43 13.39 9.38
N ARG A 135 -22.01 12.38 10.00
CA ARG A 135 -22.78 12.57 11.23
C ARG A 135 -21.93 13.16 12.38
N ARG A 136 -20.65 12.80 12.44
CA ARG A 136 -19.67 13.28 13.44
C ARG A 136 -18.89 14.50 12.97
N VAL A 137 -18.60 14.58 11.67
CA VAL A 137 -17.85 15.65 10.99
C VAL A 137 -18.66 16.10 9.77
N PRO A 138 -19.63 17.02 9.93
CA PRO A 138 -20.68 17.31 8.93
C PRO A 138 -20.17 17.68 7.54
N ASP A 139 -19.04 18.41 7.46
CA ASP A 139 -18.47 18.89 6.19
C ASP A 139 -17.41 17.95 5.59
N ALA A 140 -17.22 16.77 6.18
CA ALA A 140 -16.23 15.81 5.67
C ALA A 140 -16.48 15.47 4.19
N ALA A 141 -15.39 15.41 3.42
CA ALA A 141 -15.36 14.99 2.02
C ALA A 141 -14.42 13.80 1.80
N LEU A 142 -14.68 13.04 0.75
CA LEU A 142 -13.84 11.93 0.32
C LEU A 142 -13.25 12.24 -1.07
N LEU A 143 -11.94 12.38 -1.16
CA LEU A 143 -11.19 12.55 -2.40
C LEU A 143 -10.64 11.19 -2.86
N VAL A 144 -11.20 10.64 -3.93
CA VAL A 144 -10.79 9.35 -4.52
C VAL A 144 -9.93 9.62 -5.74
N VAL A 145 -8.63 9.37 -5.61
CA VAL A 145 -7.62 9.65 -6.63
C VAL A 145 -7.25 8.39 -7.37
N SER A 146 -7.24 8.46 -8.70
CA SER A 146 -6.93 7.42 -9.68
C SER A 146 -8.16 6.91 -10.42
N GLY A 147 -7.93 6.07 -11.44
CA GLY A 147 -8.95 5.40 -12.25
C GLY A 147 -9.02 3.90 -12.00
N GLY A 148 -9.96 3.26 -12.65
CA GLY A 148 -10.08 1.81 -12.64
C GLY A 148 -11.49 1.30 -12.99
N PRO A 149 -11.62 -0.02 -13.21
CA PRO A 149 -12.87 -0.62 -13.70
C PRO A 149 -14.02 -0.57 -12.68
N TYR A 150 -13.74 -0.24 -11.42
CA TYR A 150 -14.74 -0.17 -10.35
C TYR A 150 -15.42 1.21 -10.25
N ARG A 151 -14.99 2.20 -11.06
CA ARG A 151 -15.42 3.61 -10.97
C ARG A 151 -16.93 3.79 -11.02
N ASP A 152 -17.61 3.20 -12.01
CA ASP A 152 -19.05 3.43 -12.20
C ASP A 152 -19.88 2.82 -11.08
N GLN A 153 -19.45 1.65 -10.56
CA GLN A 153 -20.08 1.04 -9.39
C GLN A 153 -19.91 1.90 -8.15
N LEU A 154 -18.74 2.51 -7.93
CA LEU A 154 -18.48 3.42 -6.81
C LEU A 154 -19.31 4.70 -6.90
N ARG A 155 -19.46 5.28 -8.11
CA ARG A 155 -20.34 6.46 -8.34
C ARG A 155 -21.81 6.14 -8.06
N ASN A 156 -22.29 4.96 -8.51
CA ASN A 156 -23.64 4.50 -8.22
C ASN A 156 -23.82 4.35 -6.70
N LEU A 157 -22.86 3.73 -6.03
CA LEU A 157 -22.89 3.56 -4.58
C LEU A 157 -22.94 4.90 -3.84
N ALA A 158 -22.17 5.92 -4.27
CA ALA A 158 -22.21 7.25 -3.67
C ALA A 158 -23.59 7.90 -3.79
N ARG A 159 -24.30 7.69 -4.93
CA ARG A 159 -25.70 8.13 -5.10
C ARG A 159 -26.67 7.35 -4.19
N GLU A 160 -26.55 6.03 -4.16
CA GLU A 160 -27.39 5.15 -3.34
C GLU A 160 -27.26 5.45 -1.83
N THR A 161 -26.07 5.84 -1.39
CA THR A 161 -25.81 6.20 0.01
C THR A 161 -26.04 7.68 0.33
N GLY A 162 -26.47 8.48 -0.67
CA GLY A 162 -26.79 9.90 -0.49
C GLY A 162 -25.58 10.82 -0.28
N VAL A 163 -24.36 10.36 -0.58
CA VAL A 163 -23.12 11.12 -0.38
C VAL A 163 -22.44 11.56 -1.69
N GLU A 164 -23.14 11.53 -2.81
CA GLU A 164 -22.58 11.85 -4.13
C GLU A 164 -21.89 13.22 -4.17
N ARG A 165 -22.42 14.22 -3.45
CA ARG A 165 -21.86 15.58 -3.39
C ARG A 165 -20.60 15.68 -2.52
N ASP A 166 -20.33 14.66 -1.72
CA ASP A 166 -19.23 14.62 -0.76
C ASP A 166 -18.10 13.66 -1.18
N VAL A 167 -18.29 12.98 -2.32
CA VAL A 167 -17.30 12.05 -2.88
C VAL A 167 -16.83 12.56 -4.24
N VAL A 168 -15.58 12.96 -4.28
CA VAL A 168 -14.91 13.47 -5.48
C VAL A 168 -14.06 12.36 -6.11
N PHE A 169 -14.25 12.14 -7.41
CA PHE A 169 -13.43 11.21 -8.20
C PHE A 169 -12.58 12.01 -9.19
N THR A 170 -11.27 12.08 -8.96
CA THR A 170 -10.36 12.84 -9.85
C THR A 170 -10.16 12.15 -11.20
N GLY A 171 -10.31 10.83 -11.26
CA GLY A 171 -9.79 10.03 -12.38
C GLY A 171 -8.29 9.81 -12.25
N VAL A 172 -7.64 9.43 -13.35
CA VAL A 172 -6.19 9.26 -13.39
C VAL A 172 -5.52 10.64 -13.39
N VAL A 173 -4.59 10.85 -12.49
CA VAL A 173 -3.77 12.06 -12.41
C VAL A 173 -2.32 11.74 -12.82
N PRO A 174 -1.54 12.70 -13.33
CA PRO A 174 -0.12 12.53 -13.58
C PRO A 174 0.63 12.15 -12.29
N TRP A 175 1.69 11.38 -12.43
CA TRP A 175 2.52 10.95 -11.30
C TRP A 175 3.05 12.13 -10.48
N GLU A 176 3.50 13.17 -11.19
CA GLU A 176 4.08 14.39 -10.60
C GLU A 176 3.04 15.20 -9.78
N ALA A 177 1.75 15.00 -10.04
CA ALA A 177 0.67 15.65 -9.32
C ALA A 177 0.22 14.88 -8.04
N LEU A 178 0.64 13.64 -7.87
CA LEU A 178 0.24 12.82 -6.72
C LEU A 178 0.58 13.44 -5.36
N PRO A 179 1.78 14.01 -5.13
CA PRO A 179 2.11 14.62 -3.83
C PRO A 179 1.11 15.70 -3.42
N ALA A 180 0.69 16.58 -4.33
CA ALA A 180 -0.32 17.61 -4.05
C ALA A 180 -1.71 17.02 -3.75
N HIS A 181 -2.06 15.88 -4.35
CA HIS A 181 -3.31 15.18 -4.04
C HIS A 181 -3.29 14.53 -2.65
N TYR A 182 -2.16 13.99 -2.19
CA TYR A 182 -2.02 13.58 -0.80
C TYR A 182 -2.12 14.78 0.13
N ALA A 183 -1.40 15.85 -0.15
CA ALA A 183 -1.38 17.07 0.64
C ALA A 183 -2.75 17.80 0.72
N ALA A 184 -3.66 17.51 -0.19
CA ALA A 184 -5.05 17.98 -0.13
C ALA A 184 -5.89 17.24 0.91
N GLY A 185 -5.42 16.11 1.48
CA GLY A 185 -6.10 15.34 2.50
C GLY A 185 -5.69 15.72 3.93
N ASP A 186 -6.56 15.42 4.90
CA ASP A 186 -6.27 15.52 6.34
C ASP A 186 -6.06 14.11 6.95
N VAL A 187 -6.66 13.09 6.34
CA VAL A 187 -6.53 11.67 6.72
C VAL A 187 -6.41 10.84 5.45
N TYR A 188 -5.46 9.94 5.39
CA TYR A 188 -5.39 8.94 4.34
C TYR A 188 -6.13 7.67 4.75
N ALA A 189 -7.03 7.16 3.88
CA ALA A 189 -7.73 5.91 4.16
C ALA A 189 -7.83 5.01 2.92
N MET A 190 -7.42 3.74 3.07
CA MET A 190 -7.64 2.69 2.07
C MET A 190 -7.91 1.36 2.80
N PRO A 191 -9.16 1.08 3.21
CA PRO A 191 -9.51 -0.14 3.95
C PRO A 191 -9.53 -1.35 3.02
N CYS A 192 -8.35 -1.75 2.55
CA CYS A 192 -8.18 -2.88 1.66
C CYS A 192 -8.59 -4.20 2.32
N ARG A 193 -9.06 -5.16 1.51
CA ARG A 193 -9.54 -6.46 1.99
C ARG A 193 -9.05 -7.62 1.15
N THR A 194 -8.82 -8.74 1.80
CA THR A 194 -8.50 -10.01 1.15
C THR A 194 -9.73 -10.57 0.42
N ARG A 195 -9.53 -11.04 -0.82
CA ARG A 195 -10.55 -11.62 -1.68
C ARG A 195 -10.09 -12.95 -2.28
N ARG A 196 -11.02 -13.67 -2.91
CA ARG A 196 -10.75 -14.93 -3.65
C ARG A 196 -9.93 -15.94 -2.84
N GLY A 197 -10.28 -16.15 -1.56
CA GLY A 197 -9.59 -17.13 -0.72
C GLY A 197 -8.10 -16.83 -0.48
N GLY A 198 -7.69 -15.55 -0.57
CA GLY A 198 -6.29 -15.16 -0.35
C GLY A 198 -5.46 -14.96 -1.63
N LEU A 199 -6.07 -15.18 -2.82
CA LEU A 199 -5.38 -14.96 -4.09
C LEU A 199 -5.36 -13.48 -4.53
N ASP A 200 -6.25 -12.65 -3.98
CA ASP A 200 -6.34 -11.22 -4.25
C ASP A 200 -6.16 -10.45 -2.94
N VAL A 201 -4.91 -10.11 -2.64
CA VAL A 201 -4.48 -9.46 -1.40
C VAL A 201 -3.68 -8.18 -1.69
N GLU A 202 -3.55 -7.31 -0.69
CA GLU A 202 -2.60 -6.21 -0.73
C GLU A 202 -1.18 -6.73 -0.46
N GLY A 203 -0.22 -6.42 -1.34
CA GLY A 203 1.16 -6.88 -1.19
C GLY A 203 1.90 -6.18 -0.04
N LEU A 204 1.84 -4.85 -0.04
CA LEU A 204 2.39 -3.95 0.97
C LEU A 204 1.51 -2.70 1.10
N GLY A 205 1.19 -2.07 -0.03
CA GLY A 205 0.48 -0.78 -0.06
C GLY A 205 1.44 0.39 0.15
N ILE A 206 2.33 0.62 -0.82
CA ILE A 206 3.27 1.76 -0.81
C ILE A 206 2.55 3.10 -0.59
N VAL A 207 1.32 3.22 -1.04
CA VAL A 207 0.46 4.40 -0.88
C VAL A 207 0.21 4.81 0.60
N TYR A 208 0.26 3.87 1.54
CA TYR A 208 0.21 4.18 2.98
C TYR A 208 1.48 4.89 3.43
N LEU A 209 2.62 4.45 2.90
CA LEU A 209 3.92 5.04 3.23
C LEU A 209 4.12 6.39 2.54
N GLU A 210 3.58 6.58 1.32
CA GLU A 210 3.51 7.88 0.64
C GLU A 210 2.66 8.88 1.46
N ALA A 211 1.51 8.43 1.98
CA ALA A 211 0.67 9.22 2.87
C ALA A 211 1.39 9.58 4.17
N SER A 212 2.05 8.60 4.81
CA SER A 212 2.87 8.85 6.01
C SER A 212 4.02 9.80 5.72
N ALA A 213 4.68 9.70 4.56
CA ALA A 213 5.72 10.62 4.13
C ALA A 213 5.20 12.05 3.96
N THR A 214 3.97 12.22 3.51
CA THR A 214 3.27 13.51 3.42
C THR A 214 2.81 14.04 4.80
N GLY A 215 2.98 13.25 5.88
CA GLY A 215 2.57 13.62 7.22
C GLY A 215 1.09 13.35 7.54
N LEU A 216 0.43 12.50 6.76
CA LEU A 216 -0.96 12.11 7.01
C LEU A 216 -1.05 10.90 7.95
N PRO A 217 -2.00 10.91 8.90
CA PRO A 217 -2.37 9.69 9.62
C PRO A 217 -3.05 8.71 8.68
N VAL A 218 -2.84 7.41 8.89
CA VAL A 218 -3.28 6.35 7.96
C VAL A 218 -4.36 5.46 8.57
N VAL A 219 -5.42 5.18 7.81
CA VAL A 219 -6.37 4.10 8.11
C VAL A 219 -6.25 3.03 7.03
N ALA A 220 -5.60 1.93 7.36
CA ALA A 220 -5.36 0.81 6.47
C ALA A 220 -6.32 -0.35 6.71
N GLY A 221 -6.53 -1.18 5.68
CA GLY A 221 -7.23 -2.46 5.84
C GLY A 221 -6.29 -3.59 6.28
N ASP A 222 -6.87 -4.68 6.74
CA ASP A 222 -6.20 -5.88 7.26
C ASP A 222 -5.75 -6.89 6.18
N SER A 223 -5.68 -6.46 4.92
CA SER A 223 -5.39 -7.35 3.79
C SER A 223 -3.90 -7.59 3.58
N GLY A 224 -3.50 -8.82 3.63
CA GLY A 224 -2.16 -9.25 3.23
C GLY A 224 -1.05 -8.54 4.01
N GLY A 225 -0.19 -7.82 3.31
CA GLY A 225 0.91 -7.06 3.89
C GLY A 225 0.59 -5.60 4.22
N ALA A 226 -0.65 -5.14 4.07
CA ALA A 226 -1.03 -3.76 4.40
C ALA A 226 -0.73 -3.38 5.87
N PRO A 227 -0.94 -4.27 6.87
CA PRO A 227 -0.58 -3.97 8.24
C PRO A 227 0.91 -3.64 8.47
N ASP A 228 1.81 -4.19 7.64
CA ASP A 228 3.25 -3.91 7.75
C ASP A 228 3.62 -2.46 7.33
N ALA A 229 2.69 -1.75 6.69
CA ALA A 229 2.84 -0.35 6.29
C ALA A 229 2.22 0.66 7.28
N VAL A 230 1.80 0.19 8.46
CA VAL A 230 1.21 1.02 9.53
C VAL A 230 1.73 0.52 10.89
N ARG A 231 2.13 1.45 11.76
CA ARG A 231 2.36 1.17 13.17
C ARG A 231 1.08 1.49 13.94
N GLU A 232 0.35 0.43 14.32
CA GLU A 232 -0.96 0.51 14.99
C GLU A 232 -0.93 1.44 16.22
N GLY A 233 -1.81 2.45 16.23
CA GLY A 233 -1.91 3.44 17.30
C GLY A 233 -0.78 4.48 17.35
N GLU A 234 0.26 4.34 16.51
CA GLU A 234 1.40 5.26 16.44
C GLU A 234 1.36 6.13 15.18
N THR A 235 1.24 5.50 13.99
CA THR A 235 1.20 6.20 12.69
C THR A 235 -0.18 6.17 12.06
N GLY A 236 -1.11 5.43 12.63
CA GLY A 236 -2.46 5.24 12.13
C GLY A 236 -3.14 4.03 12.74
N PHE A 237 -4.16 3.51 12.04
CA PHE A 237 -4.96 2.38 12.48
C PHE A 237 -5.09 1.32 11.38
N VAL A 238 -5.10 0.06 11.79
CA VAL A 238 -5.46 -1.08 10.94
C VAL A 238 -6.87 -1.55 11.31
N VAL A 239 -7.75 -1.61 10.33
CA VAL A 239 -9.14 -2.03 10.52
C VAL A 239 -9.49 -3.17 9.58
N SER A 240 -10.54 -3.94 9.90
CA SER A 240 -11.06 -4.87 8.90
C SER A 240 -11.61 -4.10 7.71
N GLY A 241 -11.07 -4.37 6.52
CA GLY A 241 -11.53 -3.77 5.26
C GLY A 241 -12.96 -4.18 4.84
N ARG A 242 -13.72 -4.81 5.74
CA ARG A 242 -15.14 -5.17 5.60
C ARG A 242 -16.03 -4.54 6.67
N ASP A 243 -15.44 -3.95 7.71
CA ASP A 243 -16.14 -3.38 8.85
C ASP A 243 -16.36 -1.88 8.62
N VAL A 244 -17.49 -1.53 8.00
CA VAL A 244 -17.88 -0.14 7.72
C VAL A 244 -17.93 0.71 8.99
N PRO A 245 -18.56 0.27 10.10
CA PRO A 245 -18.53 0.99 11.38
C PRO A 245 -17.13 1.28 11.91
N ALA A 246 -16.22 0.29 11.91
CA ALA A 246 -14.86 0.50 12.38
C ALA A 246 -14.08 1.50 11.51
N VAL A 247 -14.25 1.42 10.18
CA VAL A 247 -13.67 2.41 9.24
C VAL A 247 -14.21 3.81 9.54
N ALA A 248 -15.54 3.94 9.70
CA ALA A 248 -16.18 5.23 10.00
C ALA A 248 -15.66 5.81 11.32
N ASP A 249 -15.54 4.97 12.36
CA ASP A 249 -15.06 5.41 13.67
C ASP A 249 -13.63 5.94 13.62
N ARG A 250 -12.69 5.19 13.05
CA ARG A 250 -11.29 5.60 12.98
C ARG A 250 -11.08 6.86 12.13
N VAL A 251 -11.74 6.92 10.97
CA VAL A 251 -11.66 8.10 10.09
C VAL A 251 -12.25 9.32 10.78
N ALA A 252 -13.47 9.22 11.34
CA ALA A 252 -14.11 10.35 12.02
C ALA A 252 -13.34 10.80 13.26
N THR A 253 -12.73 9.88 14.00
CA THR A 253 -11.88 10.21 15.16
C THR A 253 -10.69 11.06 14.74
N LEU A 254 -9.99 10.69 13.66
CA LEU A 254 -8.84 11.44 13.15
C LEU A 254 -9.25 12.80 12.57
N LEU A 255 -10.37 12.88 11.85
CA LEU A 255 -10.87 14.16 11.32
C LEU A 255 -11.37 15.11 12.43
N ALA A 256 -11.92 14.57 13.51
CA ALA A 256 -12.43 15.37 14.63
C ALA A 256 -11.34 15.81 15.63
N ASP A 257 -10.16 15.18 15.60
CA ASP A 257 -9.03 15.52 16.48
C ASP A 257 -7.77 15.84 15.65
N PRO A 258 -7.61 17.08 15.19
CA PRO A 258 -6.42 17.51 14.44
C PRO A 258 -5.11 17.31 15.21
N GLY A 259 -5.14 17.36 16.54
CA GLY A 259 -3.96 17.13 17.39
C GLY A 259 -3.48 15.68 17.32
N LEU A 260 -4.41 14.73 17.41
CA LEU A 260 -4.12 13.31 17.23
C LEU A 260 -3.63 13.02 15.79
N ALA A 261 -4.33 13.59 14.80
CA ALA A 261 -3.97 13.44 13.39
C ALA A 261 -2.54 13.93 13.11
N ALA A 262 -2.20 15.14 13.57
CA ALA A 262 -0.86 15.72 13.43
C ALA A 262 0.21 14.88 14.14
N LYS A 263 -0.07 14.38 15.34
CA LYS A 263 0.85 13.51 16.10
C LYS A 263 1.15 12.20 15.34
N MET A 264 0.10 11.55 14.85
CA MET A 264 0.26 10.30 14.09
C MET A 264 0.94 10.52 12.73
N GLY A 265 0.61 11.61 12.04
CA GLY A 265 1.25 11.99 10.78
C GLY A 265 2.74 12.28 10.96
N ALA A 266 3.13 13.03 12.00
CA ALA A 266 4.53 13.29 12.31
C ALA A 266 5.30 12.00 12.65
N ALA A 267 4.71 11.10 13.42
CA ALA A 267 5.29 9.78 13.71
C ALA A 267 5.46 8.95 12.43
N GLY A 268 4.47 8.98 11.53
CA GLY A 268 4.51 8.32 10.23
C GLY A 268 5.63 8.86 9.36
N ARG A 269 5.78 10.18 9.26
CA ARG A 269 6.86 10.84 8.54
C ARG A 269 8.23 10.42 9.05
N ALA A 270 8.47 10.51 10.35
CA ALA A 270 9.73 10.13 10.97
C ALA A 270 10.08 8.65 10.72
N TRP A 271 9.09 7.77 10.78
CA TRP A 271 9.28 6.36 10.47
C TRP A 271 9.65 6.11 9.01
N VAL A 272 9.00 6.79 8.06
CA VAL A 272 9.33 6.63 6.64
C VAL A 272 10.74 7.14 6.35
N GLU A 273 11.13 8.27 6.90
CA GLU A 273 12.48 8.83 6.74
C GLU A 273 13.58 7.90 7.26
N THR A 274 13.31 7.15 8.33
CA THR A 274 14.32 6.27 8.95
C THR A 274 14.39 4.88 8.35
N GLU A 275 13.30 4.35 7.76
CA GLU A 275 13.26 2.94 7.36
C GLU A 275 12.91 2.69 5.88
N TRP A 276 12.26 3.66 5.19
CA TRP A 276 11.62 3.42 3.90
C TRP A 276 12.15 4.27 2.74
N ARG A 277 13.25 5.00 2.91
CA ARG A 277 13.85 5.80 1.84
C ARG A 277 14.48 4.91 0.77
N TRP A 278 14.51 5.41 -0.47
CA TRP A 278 15.10 4.70 -1.59
C TRP A 278 16.59 4.39 -1.41
N ASP A 279 17.38 5.33 -0.87
CA ASP A 279 18.81 5.14 -0.63
C ASP A 279 19.07 3.96 0.33
N LEU A 280 18.31 3.85 1.42
CA LEU A 280 18.40 2.72 2.36
C LEU A 280 18.06 1.38 1.70
N GLN A 281 17.09 1.36 0.79
CA GLN A 281 16.74 0.12 0.08
C GLN A 281 17.77 -0.23 -0.99
N ALA A 282 18.38 0.78 -1.64
CA ALA A 282 19.49 0.58 -2.57
C ALA A 282 20.72 -0.03 -1.88
N ASP A 283 21.08 0.47 -0.69
CA ASP A 283 22.19 -0.08 0.11
C ASP A 283 21.91 -1.52 0.55
N ARG A 284 20.67 -1.82 0.98
CA ARG A 284 20.25 -3.20 1.29
C ARG A 284 20.38 -4.10 0.06
N MET A 285 19.92 -3.64 -1.11
CA MET A 285 20.05 -4.42 -2.35
C MET A 285 21.52 -4.63 -2.71
N HIS A 286 22.36 -3.60 -2.59
CA HIS A 286 23.80 -3.73 -2.82
C HIS A 286 24.41 -4.82 -1.93
N THR A 287 24.09 -4.81 -0.64
CA THR A 287 24.52 -5.84 0.31
C THR A 287 24.05 -7.24 -0.10
N LEU A 288 22.81 -7.38 -0.58
CA LEU A 288 22.27 -8.68 -1.02
C LEU A 288 22.94 -9.19 -2.29
N LEU A 289 23.45 -8.31 -3.15
CA LEU A 289 24.15 -8.65 -4.40
C LEU A 289 25.64 -8.96 -4.19
N SER A 290 26.21 -8.45 -3.12
CA SER A 290 27.62 -8.70 -2.76
C SER A 290 27.81 -10.16 -2.32
N PRO A 291 28.97 -10.78 -2.60
CA PRO A 291 29.28 -12.16 -2.22
C PRO A 291 29.18 -12.43 -0.73
#